data_3b4a4ab090404872d52108bb787e7232
#
_entry.id   3b4a4ab090404872d52108bb787e7232
#
_cell.length_a   1.000
_cell.length_b   1.000
_cell.length_c   1.000
_cell.angle_alpha   90.00
_cell.angle_beta   90.00
_cell.angle_gamma   90.00
#
_symmetry.space_group_name_H-M   'P 1'
#
loop_
_entity.id
_entity.type
_entity.pdbx_description
1 polymer ?
#
loop_
_entity_poly.entity_id
_entity_poly.type
_entity_poly.pdbx_seq_one_letter_code
_entity_poly.pdbx_strand_id
1 'polypeptide(L)'
;MKAIHVLEAADVILVPSTETSGGESGRAEHIVLAAVPSAAGKLQRIPFSMAQRSGVGPKRRQSWQASAQAAVEAFQAGATVVAFATVGDPSVYSTFSYLAAEVLAALPSVEVAVVPGITAMQALAAASLTPLVEGQESLTLVPATAGLEAVGVALETSDTVVAYKGGRQLAELLRVVHEHGRDGVLGVNIGLPGQVLTPLAEVTVETAPYFSTVLVAPTRTETGGRL
;
A
#
# COMPACT_ATOMS: atom_id res chain seq x y z
N MET A 1 -17.34 -3.47 -4.32
CA MET A 1 -18.57 -2.84 -4.84
C MET A 1 -18.55 -1.32 -4.67
N LYS A 2 -18.42 -0.73 -3.45
CA LYS A 2 -18.46 0.73 -3.25
C LYS A 2 -17.45 1.50 -4.11
N ALA A 3 -16.19 1.02 -4.23
CA ALA A 3 -15.18 1.65 -5.07
C ALA A 3 -15.58 1.66 -6.57
N ILE A 4 -16.16 0.56 -7.06
CA ILE A 4 -16.65 0.47 -8.46
C ILE A 4 -17.68 1.58 -8.71
N HIS A 5 -18.69 1.73 -7.86
CA HIS A 5 -19.70 2.77 -8.02
C HIS A 5 -19.13 4.18 -8.00
N VAL A 6 -18.12 4.44 -7.14
CA VAL A 6 -17.44 5.75 -7.11
C VAL A 6 -16.67 6.01 -8.40
N LEU A 7 -15.96 5.01 -8.93
CA LEU A 7 -15.21 5.13 -10.18
C LEU A 7 -16.15 5.30 -11.38
N GLU A 8 -17.29 4.60 -11.41
CA GLU A 8 -18.31 4.77 -12.45
C GLU A 8 -18.93 6.17 -12.43
N ALA A 9 -19.16 6.74 -11.23
CA ALA A 9 -19.76 8.06 -11.04
C ALA A 9 -18.76 9.21 -11.23
N ALA A 10 -17.44 8.96 -11.14
CA ALA A 10 -16.44 9.99 -11.25
C ALA A 10 -16.40 10.59 -12.68
N ASP A 11 -16.20 11.91 -12.73
CA ASP A 11 -15.95 12.65 -14.00
C ASP A 11 -14.49 12.48 -14.41
N VAL A 12 -13.56 12.49 -13.43
CA VAL A 12 -12.13 12.30 -13.62
C VAL A 12 -11.60 11.31 -12.60
N ILE A 13 -10.74 10.40 -13.04
CA ILE A 13 -10.08 9.40 -12.18
C ILE A 13 -8.57 9.61 -12.26
N LEU A 14 -7.99 10.09 -11.19
CA LEU A 14 -6.55 10.29 -11.05
C LEU A 14 -5.87 8.96 -10.70
N VAL A 15 -4.89 8.55 -11.49
CA VAL A 15 -4.11 7.33 -11.27
C VAL A 15 -2.61 7.65 -11.16
N PRO A 16 -1.91 7.11 -10.14
CA PRO A 16 -0.48 7.34 -9.99
C PRO A 16 0.32 6.73 -11.14
N SER A 17 1.25 7.52 -11.71
CA SER A 17 2.21 7.07 -12.71
C SER A 17 3.63 7.38 -12.24
N THR A 18 4.55 6.40 -12.34
CA THR A 18 5.96 6.60 -11.98
C THR A 18 6.76 7.08 -13.19
N GLU A 19 7.72 7.99 -12.97
CA GLU A 19 8.64 8.47 -14.01
C GLU A 19 9.44 7.33 -14.68
N THR A 20 9.65 6.23 -13.96
CA THR A 20 10.39 5.05 -14.42
C THR A 20 9.57 4.12 -15.32
N SER A 21 8.27 4.31 -15.42
CA SER A 21 7.41 3.45 -16.25
C SER A 21 7.43 3.79 -17.74
N GLY A 22 8.20 4.78 -18.18
CA GLY A 22 8.34 5.12 -19.61
C GLY A 22 7.02 5.38 -20.33
N GLY A 23 5.96 5.76 -19.61
CA GLY A 23 4.60 5.94 -20.14
C GLY A 23 3.73 4.69 -20.03
N GLU A 24 4.22 3.59 -19.49
CA GLU A 24 3.40 2.40 -19.24
C GLU A 24 2.36 2.64 -18.15
N SER A 25 1.22 1.94 -18.26
CA SER A 25 0.13 1.99 -17.30
C SER A 25 0.56 1.52 -15.92
N GLY A 26 0.26 2.32 -14.90
CA GLY A 26 0.50 1.95 -13.50
C GLY A 26 -0.45 0.83 -13.02
N ARG A 27 -0.08 0.16 -11.91
CA ARG A 27 -0.91 -0.94 -11.35
C ARG A 27 -2.31 -0.48 -10.96
N ALA A 28 -2.46 0.71 -10.39
CA ALA A 28 -3.77 1.26 -10.06
C ALA A 28 -4.64 1.43 -11.30
N GLU A 29 -4.06 1.92 -12.40
CA GLU A 29 -4.74 2.05 -13.69
C GLU A 29 -5.22 0.70 -14.24
N HIS A 30 -4.35 -0.32 -14.22
CA HIS A 30 -4.73 -1.68 -14.65
C HIS A 30 -5.89 -2.25 -13.82
N ILE A 31 -5.87 -2.06 -12.50
CA ILE A 31 -6.93 -2.54 -11.60
C ILE A 31 -8.25 -1.79 -11.89
N VAL A 32 -8.18 -0.47 -12.08
CA VAL A 32 -9.37 0.33 -12.41
C VAL A 32 -9.98 -0.15 -13.73
N LEU A 33 -9.17 -0.31 -14.78
CA LEU A 33 -9.63 -0.74 -16.09
C LEU A 33 -10.18 -2.18 -16.10
N ALA A 34 -9.57 -3.06 -15.31
CA ALA A 34 -10.08 -4.43 -15.14
C ALA A 34 -11.43 -4.46 -14.42
N ALA A 35 -11.63 -3.60 -13.41
CA ALA A 35 -12.86 -3.55 -12.62
C ALA A 35 -13.97 -2.71 -13.28
N VAL A 36 -13.59 -1.63 -13.97
CA VAL A 36 -14.49 -0.64 -14.59
C VAL A 36 -13.96 -0.27 -15.98
N PRO A 37 -14.17 -1.10 -17.02
CA PRO A 37 -13.67 -0.84 -18.37
C PRO A 37 -14.19 0.49 -18.96
N SER A 38 -15.38 0.92 -18.57
CA SER A 38 -15.98 2.21 -18.98
C SER A 38 -15.24 3.44 -18.46
N ALA A 39 -14.35 3.27 -17.50
CA ALA A 39 -13.54 4.35 -16.94
C ALA A 39 -12.38 4.80 -17.85
N ALA A 40 -12.08 4.08 -18.94
CA ALA A 40 -10.92 4.33 -19.80
C ALA A 40 -10.80 5.80 -20.27
N GLY A 41 -11.91 6.43 -20.64
CA GLY A 41 -11.95 7.83 -21.08
C GLY A 41 -11.87 8.89 -19.96
N LYS A 42 -11.90 8.46 -18.68
CA LYS A 42 -11.90 9.35 -17.52
C LYS A 42 -10.56 9.34 -16.76
N LEU A 43 -9.62 8.50 -17.17
CA LEU A 43 -8.34 8.33 -16.50
C LEU A 43 -7.39 9.49 -16.81
N GLN A 44 -6.84 10.07 -15.76
CA GLN A 44 -5.76 11.06 -15.84
C GLN A 44 -4.58 10.59 -14.99
N ARG A 45 -3.44 10.40 -15.66
CA ARG A 45 -2.19 10.03 -14.97
C ARG A 45 -1.60 11.22 -14.26
N ILE A 46 -1.24 11.03 -13.00
CA ILE A 46 -0.60 12.05 -12.16
C ILE A 46 0.79 11.59 -11.73
N PRO A 47 1.76 12.51 -11.56
CA PRO A 47 3.11 12.16 -11.19
C PRO A 47 3.14 11.53 -9.79
N PHE A 48 3.87 10.43 -9.67
CA PHE A 48 4.07 9.73 -8.42
C PHE A 48 5.56 9.50 -8.18
N SER A 49 6.13 10.20 -7.20
CA SER A 49 7.53 10.01 -6.81
C SER A 49 7.65 9.07 -5.62
N MET A 50 8.26 7.90 -5.85
CA MET A 50 8.54 6.92 -4.79
C MET A 50 9.93 7.10 -4.14
N ALA A 51 10.80 7.89 -4.71
CA ALA A 51 12.22 7.80 -4.44
C ALA A 51 12.76 8.96 -3.60
N GLN A 52 12.79 8.79 -2.27
CA GLN A 52 13.90 9.35 -1.47
C GLN A 52 14.09 8.52 -0.20
N ARG A 53 15.36 8.21 0.11
CA ARG A 53 15.74 7.38 1.27
C ARG A 53 15.56 8.06 2.62
N SER A 54 15.39 9.39 2.67
CA SER A 54 15.24 10.15 3.92
C SER A 54 14.25 11.30 3.73
N GLY A 55 13.16 11.28 4.48
CA GLY A 55 12.23 12.40 4.66
C GLY A 55 11.42 12.80 3.41
N VAL A 56 10.81 13.99 3.50
CA VAL A 56 10.02 14.61 2.42
C VAL A 56 10.90 15.59 1.68
N GLY A 57 11.55 15.15 0.61
CA GLY A 57 12.38 15.99 -0.24
C GLY A 57 11.58 16.91 -1.19
N PRO A 58 12.23 17.94 -1.81
CA PRO A 58 11.58 18.86 -2.73
C PRO A 58 10.83 18.17 -3.90
N LYS A 59 11.43 17.19 -4.53
CA LYS A 59 10.81 16.42 -5.62
C LYS A 59 9.48 15.75 -5.20
N ARG A 60 9.43 15.25 -3.98
CA ARG A 60 8.25 14.58 -3.45
C ARG A 60 7.11 15.58 -3.21
N ARG A 61 7.44 16.76 -2.66
CA ARG A 61 6.46 17.85 -2.51
C ARG A 61 5.97 18.34 -3.87
N GLN A 62 6.85 18.55 -4.84
CA GLN A 62 6.46 18.93 -6.20
C GLN A 62 5.53 17.90 -6.84
N SER A 63 5.82 16.60 -6.67
CA SER A 63 4.94 15.54 -7.16
C SER A 63 3.55 15.60 -6.52
N TRP A 64 3.47 15.84 -5.21
CA TRP A 64 2.17 15.98 -4.51
C TRP A 64 1.41 17.22 -4.96
N GLN A 65 2.11 18.37 -5.08
CA GLN A 65 1.51 19.61 -5.58
C GLN A 65 1.02 19.47 -7.02
N ALA A 66 1.81 18.86 -7.91
CA ALA A 66 1.39 18.59 -9.28
C ALA A 66 0.18 17.65 -9.35
N SER A 67 0.13 16.65 -8.46
CA SER A 67 -1.01 15.73 -8.37
C SER A 67 -2.26 16.42 -7.83
N ALA A 68 -2.13 17.28 -6.83
CA ALA A 68 -3.22 18.07 -6.29
C ALA A 68 -3.72 19.09 -7.32
N GLN A 69 -2.79 19.72 -8.04
CA GLN A 69 -3.13 20.68 -9.13
C GLN A 69 -3.99 20.04 -10.19
N ALA A 70 -3.72 18.78 -10.58
CA ALA A 70 -4.56 18.05 -11.53
C ALA A 70 -6.00 17.88 -11.05
N ALA A 71 -6.20 17.63 -9.74
CA ALA A 71 -7.55 17.57 -9.15
C ALA A 71 -8.22 18.96 -9.16
N VAL A 72 -7.49 20.01 -8.79
CA VAL A 72 -7.99 21.39 -8.78
C VAL A 72 -8.42 21.83 -10.18
N GLU A 73 -7.60 21.55 -11.20
CA GLU A 73 -7.91 21.84 -12.60
C GLU A 73 -9.15 21.10 -13.09
N ALA A 74 -9.32 19.83 -12.68
CA ALA A 74 -10.52 19.07 -13.02
C ALA A 74 -11.79 19.73 -12.44
N PHE A 75 -11.78 20.14 -11.17
CA PHE A 75 -12.89 20.85 -10.55
C PHE A 75 -13.16 22.22 -11.22
N GLN A 76 -12.11 22.97 -11.56
CA GLN A 76 -12.23 24.24 -12.26
C GLN A 76 -12.77 24.07 -13.69
N ALA A 77 -12.53 22.94 -14.33
CA ALA A 77 -13.09 22.57 -15.64
C ALA A 77 -14.54 22.08 -15.55
N GLY A 78 -15.14 22.04 -14.34
CA GLY A 78 -16.54 21.70 -14.13
C GLY A 78 -16.80 20.26 -13.68
N ALA A 79 -15.74 19.47 -13.36
CA ALA A 79 -15.94 18.18 -12.73
C ALA A 79 -16.61 18.33 -11.37
N THR A 80 -17.57 17.46 -11.07
CA THR A 80 -18.28 17.42 -9.79
C THR A 80 -17.74 16.32 -8.88
N VAL A 81 -17.22 15.25 -9.46
CA VAL A 81 -16.62 14.12 -8.75
C VAL A 81 -15.25 13.78 -9.34
N VAL A 82 -14.20 13.98 -8.55
CA VAL A 82 -12.82 13.57 -8.89
C VAL A 82 -12.41 12.43 -7.97
N ALA A 83 -12.11 11.27 -8.55
CA ALA A 83 -11.65 10.11 -7.79
C ALA A 83 -10.12 9.98 -7.87
N PHE A 84 -9.47 9.60 -6.77
CA PHE A 84 -8.08 9.16 -6.76
C PHE A 84 -8.02 7.65 -6.50
N ALA A 85 -7.50 6.90 -7.46
CA ALA A 85 -7.37 5.46 -7.35
C ALA A 85 -5.98 5.07 -6.81
N THR A 86 -5.96 4.32 -5.71
CA THR A 86 -4.74 3.79 -5.11
C THR A 86 -4.84 2.28 -4.92
N VAL A 87 -3.70 1.59 -4.90
CA VAL A 87 -3.65 0.15 -4.62
C VAL A 87 -3.71 -0.08 -3.11
N GLY A 88 -4.52 -1.04 -2.68
CA GLY A 88 -4.69 -1.36 -1.27
C GLY A 88 -5.72 -0.45 -0.59
N ASP A 89 -5.37 0.09 0.58
CA ASP A 89 -6.22 0.98 1.36
C ASP A 89 -5.62 2.40 1.42
N PRO A 90 -6.40 3.46 1.20
CA PRO A 90 -5.88 4.83 1.21
C PRO A 90 -5.37 5.31 2.57
N SER A 91 -5.67 4.61 3.66
CA SER A 91 -5.18 4.95 5.01
C SER A 91 -3.86 4.29 5.38
N VAL A 92 -3.37 3.30 4.59
CA VAL A 92 -2.15 2.54 4.90
C VAL A 92 -1.06 2.81 3.87
N TYR A 93 -0.05 3.59 4.24
CA TYR A 93 1.10 3.96 3.41
C TYR A 93 0.75 4.51 2.03
N SER A 94 -0.40 5.13 1.89
CA SER A 94 -0.86 5.79 0.67
C SER A 94 -0.43 7.27 0.64
N THR A 95 -0.30 7.84 -0.54
CA THR A 95 -0.07 9.28 -0.75
C THR A 95 -1.37 10.08 -0.80
N PHE A 96 -2.51 9.42 -0.71
CA PHE A 96 -3.83 10.05 -0.79
C PHE A 96 -4.00 11.19 0.23
N SER A 97 -3.57 10.98 1.48
CA SER A 97 -3.70 11.99 2.54
C SER A 97 -2.98 13.30 2.21
N TYR A 98 -1.81 13.22 1.58
CA TYR A 98 -1.07 14.42 1.16
C TYR A 98 -1.75 15.13 0.01
N LEU A 99 -2.26 14.38 -0.98
CA LEU A 99 -3.02 14.94 -2.09
C LEU A 99 -4.31 15.61 -1.58
N ALA A 100 -5.07 14.95 -0.71
CA ALA A 100 -6.30 15.48 -0.14
C ALA A 100 -6.06 16.79 0.65
N ALA A 101 -4.97 16.85 1.43
CA ALA A 101 -4.61 18.05 2.18
C ALA A 101 -4.32 19.25 1.25
N GLU A 102 -3.56 19.04 0.18
CA GLU A 102 -3.26 20.09 -0.81
C GLU A 102 -4.52 20.54 -1.57
N VAL A 103 -5.40 19.60 -1.95
CA VAL A 103 -6.68 19.94 -2.60
C VAL A 103 -7.57 20.75 -1.69
N LEU A 104 -7.72 20.36 -0.41
CA LEU A 104 -8.53 21.08 0.56
C LEU A 104 -7.97 22.47 0.88
N ALA A 105 -6.65 22.64 0.85
CA ALA A 105 -6.01 23.94 1.01
C ALA A 105 -6.34 24.90 -0.17
N ALA A 106 -6.42 24.35 -1.39
CA ALA A 106 -6.76 25.12 -2.59
C ALA A 106 -8.27 25.33 -2.77
N LEU A 107 -9.08 24.35 -2.41
CA LEU A 107 -10.54 24.31 -2.58
C LEU A 107 -11.22 23.86 -1.27
N PRO A 108 -11.38 24.75 -0.28
CA PRO A 108 -11.93 24.39 1.05
C PRO A 108 -13.37 23.87 1.03
N SER A 109 -14.13 24.11 -0.03
CA SER A 109 -15.51 23.65 -0.19
C SER A 109 -15.64 22.22 -0.73
N VAL A 110 -14.54 21.58 -1.11
CA VAL A 110 -14.55 20.18 -1.61
C VAL A 110 -14.77 19.23 -0.44
N GLU A 111 -15.73 18.33 -0.59
CA GLU A 111 -15.93 17.23 0.35
C GLU A 111 -15.05 16.04 -0.02
N VAL A 112 -14.36 15.49 0.97
CA VAL A 112 -13.51 14.33 0.80
C VAL A 112 -14.17 13.10 1.39
N ALA A 113 -14.38 12.07 0.55
CA ALA A 113 -14.86 10.77 0.98
C ALA A 113 -13.78 9.68 0.73
N VAL A 114 -13.60 8.79 1.68
CA VAL A 114 -12.65 7.67 1.57
C VAL A 114 -13.40 6.36 1.45
N VAL A 115 -13.05 5.57 0.44
CA VAL A 115 -13.54 4.21 0.29
C VAL A 115 -12.45 3.27 0.80
N PRO A 116 -12.68 2.50 1.88
CA PRO A 116 -11.70 1.57 2.40
C PRO A 116 -11.44 0.43 1.40
N GLY A 117 -10.22 -0.05 1.40
CA GLY A 117 -9.76 -1.15 0.56
C GLY A 117 -9.16 -2.29 1.38
N ILE A 118 -8.66 -3.32 0.68
CA ILE A 118 -7.94 -4.43 1.28
C ILE A 118 -6.45 -4.10 1.25
N THR A 119 -5.83 -4.02 2.43
CA THR A 119 -4.39 -3.80 2.54
C THR A 119 -3.59 -5.03 2.11
N ALA A 120 -2.31 -4.84 1.79
CA ALA A 120 -1.42 -5.96 1.46
C ALA A 120 -1.31 -6.98 2.61
N MET A 121 -1.36 -6.55 3.88
CA MET A 121 -1.35 -7.48 5.02
C MET A 121 -2.60 -8.35 5.07
N GLN A 122 -3.78 -7.78 4.83
CA GLN A 122 -5.03 -8.55 4.84
C GLN A 122 -5.10 -9.52 3.66
N ALA A 123 -4.64 -9.08 2.48
CA ALA A 123 -4.54 -9.94 1.32
C ALA A 123 -3.54 -11.09 1.54
N LEU A 124 -2.38 -10.81 2.15
CA LEU A 124 -1.38 -11.82 2.50
C LEU A 124 -1.90 -12.80 3.54
N ALA A 125 -2.52 -12.31 4.61
CA ALA A 125 -3.12 -13.13 5.67
C ALA A 125 -4.16 -14.10 5.08
N ALA A 126 -5.04 -13.61 4.22
CA ALA A 126 -6.03 -14.44 3.53
C ALA A 126 -5.39 -15.48 2.61
N ALA A 127 -4.39 -15.08 1.81
CA ALA A 127 -3.71 -15.97 0.86
C ALA A 127 -2.86 -17.05 1.55
N SER A 128 -2.28 -16.75 2.72
CA SER A 128 -1.48 -17.68 3.53
C SER A 128 -2.30 -18.44 4.58
N LEU A 129 -3.61 -18.18 4.68
CA LEU A 129 -4.48 -18.72 5.73
C LEU A 129 -3.96 -18.45 7.15
N THR A 130 -3.32 -17.30 7.34
CA THR A 130 -2.72 -16.88 8.60
C THR A 130 -3.56 -15.76 9.21
N PRO A 131 -4.30 -15.98 10.32
CA PRO A 131 -4.99 -14.90 11.02
C PRO A 131 -3.99 -13.85 11.49
N LEU A 132 -4.32 -12.56 11.30
CA LEU A 132 -3.45 -11.47 11.76
C LEU A 132 -3.41 -11.38 13.28
N VAL A 133 -4.57 -11.46 13.92
CA VAL A 133 -4.72 -11.42 15.39
C VAL A 133 -5.92 -12.25 15.83
N GLU A 134 -5.82 -12.84 16.99
CA GLU A 134 -6.91 -13.53 17.68
C GLU A 134 -6.93 -13.13 19.16
N GLY A 135 -8.12 -13.11 19.77
CA GLY A 135 -8.26 -12.81 21.21
C GLY A 135 -7.62 -11.49 21.61
N GLN A 136 -6.62 -11.54 22.48
CA GLN A 136 -5.88 -10.39 23.03
C GLN A 136 -4.55 -10.13 22.30
N GLU A 137 -4.30 -10.77 21.17
CA GLU A 137 -3.06 -10.57 20.40
C GLU A 137 -2.96 -9.16 19.84
N SER A 138 -1.74 -8.65 19.79
CA SER A 138 -1.39 -7.35 19.23
C SER A 138 -0.82 -7.46 17.80
N LEU A 139 -1.04 -6.42 17.00
CA LEU A 139 -0.52 -6.30 15.64
C LEU A 139 0.28 -5.01 15.46
N THR A 140 1.51 -5.12 15.01
CA THR A 140 2.33 -3.96 14.64
C THR A 140 2.63 -3.94 13.13
N LEU A 141 2.35 -2.79 12.51
CA LEU A 141 2.79 -2.48 11.14
C LEU A 141 4.09 -1.68 11.21
N VAL A 142 5.14 -2.16 10.55
CA VAL A 142 6.43 -1.47 10.52
C VAL A 142 6.95 -1.37 9.09
N PRO A 143 7.31 -0.16 8.60
CA PRO A 143 8.02 -0.06 7.34
C PRO A 143 9.50 -0.37 7.60
N ALA A 144 10.07 -1.37 6.94
CA ALA A 144 11.49 -1.72 7.12
C ALA A 144 12.45 -0.55 6.78
N THR A 145 11.95 0.43 6.01
CA THR A 145 12.66 1.69 5.74
C THR A 145 12.82 2.60 6.97
N ALA A 146 12.11 2.33 8.08
CA ALA A 146 12.35 3.00 9.38
C ALA A 146 13.60 2.46 10.10
N GLY A 147 14.22 1.41 9.58
CA GLY A 147 15.36 0.71 10.14
C GLY A 147 14.99 -0.66 10.70
N LEU A 148 15.92 -1.58 10.60
CA LEU A 148 15.71 -2.96 11.08
C LEU A 148 15.64 -3.06 12.61
N GLU A 149 16.20 -2.11 13.34
CA GLU A 149 16.03 -1.99 14.79
C GLU A 149 14.54 -1.81 15.16
N ALA A 150 13.80 -0.98 14.42
CA ALA A 150 12.36 -0.82 14.63
C ALA A 150 11.59 -2.10 14.37
N VAL A 151 12.04 -2.93 13.43
CA VAL A 151 11.48 -4.27 13.20
C VAL A 151 11.76 -5.19 14.39
N GLY A 152 13.00 -5.20 14.92
CA GLY A 152 13.38 -5.96 16.10
C GLY A 152 12.50 -5.62 17.30
N VAL A 153 12.37 -4.33 17.63
CA VAL A 153 11.47 -3.86 18.70
C VAL A 153 10.02 -4.31 18.49
N ALA A 154 9.52 -4.25 17.25
CA ALA A 154 8.16 -4.73 16.96
C ALA A 154 8.02 -6.24 17.22
N LEU A 155 9.03 -7.04 16.84
CA LEU A 155 9.04 -8.50 17.07
C LEU A 155 9.09 -8.88 18.56
N GLU A 156 9.70 -8.05 19.40
CA GLU A 156 9.75 -8.25 20.86
C GLU A 156 8.44 -7.86 21.55
N THR A 157 7.75 -6.82 21.03
CA THR A 157 6.64 -6.18 21.73
C THR A 157 5.26 -6.53 21.19
N SER A 158 5.18 -7.22 20.05
CA SER A 158 3.91 -7.56 19.41
C SER A 158 3.82 -9.02 19.03
N ASP A 159 2.61 -9.56 19.10
CA ASP A 159 2.34 -10.95 18.72
C ASP A 159 2.47 -11.15 17.22
N THR A 160 1.91 -10.25 16.44
CA THR A 160 2.02 -10.24 14.99
C THR A 160 2.74 -8.98 14.49
N VAL A 161 3.68 -9.16 13.57
CA VAL A 161 4.40 -8.07 12.93
C VAL A 161 4.26 -8.17 11.41
N VAL A 162 3.87 -7.07 10.78
CA VAL A 162 3.85 -6.96 9.32
C VAL A 162 4.87 -5.95 8.86
N ALA A 163 5.93 -6.43 8.20
CA ALA A 163 6.98 -5.58 7.67
C ALA A 163 6.70 -5.22 6.20
N TYR A 164 6.55 -3.92 5.96
CA TYR A 164 6.39 -3.33 4.63
C TYR A 164 7.71 -2.75 4.12
N LYS A 165 7.82 -2.59 2.79
CA LYS A 165 8.95 -1.90 2.14
C LYS A 165 10.32 -2.51 2.43
N GLY A 166 10.37 -3.80 2.79
CA GLY A 166 11.58 -4.53 3.13
C GLY A 166 12.29 -5.18 1.93
N GLY A 167 11.71 -5.15 0.74
CA GLY A 167 12.21 -5.96 -0.38
C GLY A 167 13.67 -5.71 -0.77
N ARG A 168 14.21 -4.49 -0.62
CA ARG A 168 15.61 -4.17 -0.94
C ARG A 168 16.62 -4.66 0.09
N GLN A 169 16.20 -4.95 1.29
CA GLN A 169 17.00 -5.42 2.42
C GLN A 169 16.36 -6.69 3.01
N LEU A 170 15.85 -7.55 2.11
CA LEU A 170 15.11 -8.73 2.53
C LEU A 170 15.96 -9.69 3.34
N ALA A 171 17.20 -9.96 2.92
CA ALA A 171 18.11 -10.86 3.63
C ALA A 171 18.36 -10.41 5.09
N GLU A 172 18.62 -9.11 5.29
CA GLU A 172 18.83 -8.55 6.61
C GLU A 172 17.53 -8.56 7.45
N LEU A 173 16.38 -8.29 6.82
CA LEU A 173 15.07 -8.38 7.47
C LEU A 173 14.80 -9.81 7.97
N LEU A 174 15.04 -10.82 7.12
CA LEU A 174 14.87 -12.23 7.49
C LEU A 174 15.82 -12.65 8.62
N ARG A 175 17.07 -12.17 8.59
CA ARG A 175 18.02 -12.41 9.68
C ARG A 175 17.49 -11.88 10.99
N VAL A 176 16.96 -10.65 11.02
CA VAL A 176 16.35 -10.07 12.23
C VAL A 176 15.17 -10.91 12.73
N VAL A 177 14.30 -11.37 11.84
CA VAL A 177 13.16 -12.24 12.21
C VAL A 177 13.66 -13.54 12.87
N HIS A 178 14.66 -14.20 12.27
CA HIS A 178 15.23 -15.45 12.80
C HIS A 178 15.97 -15.26 14.13
N GLU A 179 16.70 -14.15 14.30
CA GLU A 179 17.39 -13.81 15.55
C GLU A 179 16.42 -13.66 16.74
N HIS A 180 15.17 -13.26 16.47
CA HIS A 180 14.09 -13.20 17.46
C HIS A 180 13.33 -14.53 17.60
N GLY A 181 13.82 -15.62 16.99
CA GLY A 181 13.19 -16.93 17.05
C GLY A 181 11.78 -16.97 16.43
N ARG A 182 11.50 -16.05 15.48
CA ARG A 182 10.20 -15.95 14.83
C ARG A 182 10.26 -16.49 13.40
N ASP A 183 9.11 -16.89 12.89
CA ASP A 183 8.92 -17.33 11.51
C ASP A 183 7.68 -16.67 10.92
N GLY A 184 7.43 -16.91 9.61
CA GLY A 184 6.29 -16.30 8.94
C GLY A 184 6.29 -16.58 7.43
N VAL A 185 5.71 -15.66 6.68
CA VAL A 185 5.55 -15.79 5.23
C VAL A 185 5.93 -14.50 4.50
N LEU A 186 6.65 -14.65 3.39
CA LEU A 186 6.88 -13.62 2.41
C LEU A 186 5.78 -13.70 1.33
N GLY A 187 5.07 -12.62 1.13
CA GLY A 187 4.15 -12.45 0.02
C GLY A 187 4.69 -11.49 -1.03
N VAL A 188 4.70 -11.92 -2.28
CA VAL A 188 5.08 -11.07 -3.43
C VAL A 188 3.91 -10.97 -4.39
N ASN A 189 3.57 -9.77 -4.83
CA ASN A 189 2.46 -9.48 -5.76
C ASN A 189 1.11 -10.08 -5.33
N ILE A 190 0.81 -10.10 -4.05
CA ILE A 190 -0.42 -10.73 -3.53
C ILE A 190 -1.65 -10.08 -4.16
N GLY A 191 -2.57 -10.93 -4.66
CA GLY A 191 -3.77 -10.51 -5.39
C GLY A 191 -3.51 -10.02 -6.82
N LEU A 192 -2.30 -10.18 -7.35
CA LEU A 192 -1.89 -9.74 -8.69
C LEU A 192 -1.31 -10.90 -9.51
N PRO A 193 -1.21 -10.79 -10.83
CA PRO A 193 -0.47 -11.75 -11.64
C PRO A 193 0.97 -11.92 -11.14
N GLY A 194 1.42 -13.17 -11.05
CA GLY A 194 2.74 -13.49 -10.50
C GLY A 194 2.79 -13.48 -8.97
N GLN A 195 1.65 -13.69 -8.30
CA GLN A 195 1.60 -13.90 -6.85
C GLN A 195 2.49 -15.09 -6.45
N VAL A 196 3.32 -14.85 -5.43
CA VAL A 196 4.14 -15.88 -4.79
C VAL A 196 4.00 -15.78 -3.27
N LEU A 197 3.85 -16.93 -2.63
CA LEU A 197 3.88 -17.11 -1.18
C LEU A 197 5.04 -18.03 -0.84
N THR A 198 5.94 -17.61 0.04
CA THR A 198 7.10 -18.40 0.45
C THR A 198 7.23 -18.37 1.96
N PRO A 199 7.25 -19.52 2.68
CA PRO A 199 7.63 -19.55 4.09
C PRO A 199 9.00 -18.91 4.27
N LEU A 200 9.22 -18.14 5.34
CA LEU A 200 10.47 -17.38 5.50
C LEU A 200 11.69 -18.29 5.54
N ALA A 201 11.55 -19.49 6.12
CA ALA A 201 12.61 -20.50 6.16
C ALA A 201 13.03 -21.02 4.76
N GLU A 202 12.20 -20.86 3.74
CA GLU A 202 12.47 -21.31 2.37
C GLU A 202 12.93 -20.18 1.44
N VAL A 203 12.98 -18.95 1.93
CA VAL A 203 13.41 -17.79 1.12
C VAL A 203 14.92 -17.83 0.91
N THR A 204 15.33 -17.93 -0.34
CA THR A 204 16.75 -18.00 -0.76
C THR A 204 17.25 -16.73 -1.47
N VAL A 205 16.34 -15.78 -1.77
CA VAL A 205 16.67 -14.53 -2.46
C VAL A 205 17.03 -13.43 -1.48
N GLU A 206 18.00 -12.59 -1.83
CA GLU A 206 18.44 -11.47 -0.98
C GLU A 206 17.54 -10.25 -1.08
N THR A 207 16.80 -10.12 -2.18
CA THR A 207 15.92 -8.99 -2.45
C THR A 207 14.59 -9.44 -3.01
N ALA A 208 13.55 -8.63 -2.83
CA ALA A 208 12.23 -8.84 -3.41
C ALA A 208 11.70 -7.55 -4.09
N PRO A 209 10.74 -7.66 -5.00
CA PRO A 209 10.10 -6.52 -5.63
C PRO A 209 9.43 -5.57 -4.63
N TYR A 210 9.10 -4.36 -5.08
CA TYR A 210 8.43 -3.35 -4.24
C TYR A 210 7.12 -3.87 -3.61
N PHE A 211 6.34 -4.65 -4.35
CA PHE A 211 5.10 -5.26 -3.85
C PHE A 211 5.39 -6.57 -3.11
N SER A 212 6.21 -6.47 -2.08
CA SER A 212 6.49 -7.56 -1.14
C SER A 212 6.11 -7.14 0.28
N THR A 213 5.62 -8.11 1.06
CA THR A 213 5.20 -7.93 2.45
C THR A 213 5.65 -9.17 3.22
N VAL A 214 6.24 -8.98 4.38
CA VAL A 214 6.57 -10.06 5.32
C VAL A 214 5.55 -10.03 6.45
N LEU A 215 4.91 -11.17 6.69
CA LEU A 215 3.99 -11.40 7.80
C LEU A 215 4.62 -12.41 8.77
N VAL A 216 4.85 -11.96 9.98
CA VAL A 216 5.33 -12.77 11.10
C VAL A 216 4.20 -12.86 12.13
N ALA A 217 3.62 -14.02 12.29
CA ALA A 217 2.54 -14.29 13.24
C ALA A 217 2.99 -15.27 14.33
N PRO A 218 2.33 -15.32 15.49
CA PRO A 218 2.62 -16.33 16.50
C PRO A 218 2.26 -17.72 16.01
N THR A 219 3.01 -18.74 16.44
CA THR A 219 2.60 -20.13 16.30
C THR A 219 1.46 -20.40 17.28
N ARG A 220 0.26 -20.62 16.75
CA ARG A 220 -0.93 -20.92 17.55
C ARG A 220 -1.07 -22.43 17.70
N THR A 221 -1.10 -22.92 18.93
CA THR A 221 -1.33 -24.34 19.28
C THR A 221 -2.79 -24.63 19.56
N GLU A 222 -3.59 -23.60 19.84
CA GLU A 222 -5.01 -23.68 20.15
C GLU A 222 -5.80 -22.64 19.38
N THR A 223 -7.11 -22.88 19.20
CA THR A 223 -8.01 -21.94 18.52
C THR A 223 -8.39 -20.79 19.48
N GLY A 224 -8.37 -19.55 18.98
CA GLY A 224 -8.81 -18.35 19.72
C GLY A 224 -7.68 -17.48 20.27
N GLY A 225 -6.43 -17.83 20.03
CA GLY A 225 -5.26 -17.07 20.49
C GLY A 225 -5.17 -16.98 22.01
N ARG A 226 -4.63 -15.87 22.54
CA ARG A 226 -4.67 -15.55 23.98
C ARG A 226 -6.06 -15.00 24.33
N LEU A 227 -6.79 -15.72 25.13
CA LEU A 227 -8.05 -15.29 25.73
C LEU A 227 -7.84 -14.58 27.05
#